data_e45eeaed39d0938324a279a4784395d1
#
_entry.id   e45eeaed39d0938324a279a4784395d1
#
_cell.length_a   1.000
_cell.length_b   1.000
_cell.length_c   1.000
_cell.angle_alpha   90.00
_cell.angle_beta   90.00
_cell.angle_gamma   90.00
#
_symmetry.space_group_name_H-M   'P 1'
#
loop_
_entity.id
_entity.type
_entity.pdbx_description
1 polymer ?
#
loop_
_entity_poly.entity_id
_entity_poly.type
_entity_poly.pdbx_seq_one_letter_code
_entity_poly.pdbx_strand_id
1 'polypeptide(L)'
;MCIRDSHKVVAKYRDNTIKPMLFPSVIYEVARSYNQAFILCEVNDVGDQVASILQYDLEYQNLLMCSMRGRAGQIVGQGFSGQKTQLGVKMSKTVKKVGSLNLKTMIEEDKLMFCDYDIISELTTFISKSNSFEAEEGCNDDLAMCLVIYAWLVAQDYFKELTDQDIRKRLYEDQKNQIEQDMAPFGFIDDGLDSSSFVDSEGDRWSVAKNDEYGTTAGGMDYMWNSW
;
A
#
# COMPACT_ATOMS: atom_id res chain seq x y z
N MET A 1 12.73 19.71 -0.75
CA MET A 1 12.65 18.55 0.16
C MET A 1 11.77 17.51 -0.52
N CYS A 2 12.34 16.38 -0.90
CA CYS A 2 11.57 15.33 -1.60
C CYS A 2 10.64 14.64 -0.58
N ILE A 3 9.35 14.89 -0.68
CA ILE A 3 8.28 14.28 0.16
C ILE A 3 8.22 12.75 -0.01
N ARG A 4 8.94 12.21 -0.98
CA ARG A 4 8.91 10.81 -1.42
C ARG A 4 9.52 9.81 -0.42
N ASP A 5 10.40 10.27 0.47
CA ASP A 5 11.17 9.39 1.36
C ASP A 5 10.88 9.65 2.86
N SER A 6 9.81 10.40 3.18
CA SER A 6 9.45 10.67 4.56
C SER A 6 8.24 9.84 4.99
N HIS A 7 8.33 9.28 6.18
CA HIS A 7 7.31 8.47 6.81
C HIS A 7 6.72 9.22 8.01
N LYS A 8 5.43 9.08 8.25
CA LYS A 8 4.75 9.74 9.36
C LYS A 8 3.95 8.72 10.17
N VAL A 9 4.14 8.73 11.49
CA VAL A 9 3.27 8.00 12.40
C VAL A 9 1.95 8.77 12.51
N VAL A 10 0.86 8.17 12.10
CA VAL A 10 -0.46 8.82 12.02
C VAL A 10 -1.44 8.33 13.07
N ALA A 11 -1.22 7.13 13.62
CA ALA A 11 -2.05 6.56 14.67
C ALA A 11 -1.22 5.65 15.58
N LYS A 12 -1.69 5.51 16.81
CA LYS A 12 -1.16 4.63 17.84
C LYS A 12 -2.33 3.96 18.56
N TYR A 13 -2.19 2.68 18.81
CA TYR A 13 -3.11 1.94 19.70
C TYR A 13 -2.28 1.17 20.73
N ARG A 14 -2.64 1.29 21.99
CA ARG A 14 -2.04 0.58 23.11
C ARG A 14 -3.11 0.22 24.12
N ASP A 15 -3.24 -1.06 24.43
CA ASP A 15 -4.19 -1.57 25.43
C ASP A 15 -3.63 -2.85 26.06
N ASN A 16 -3.44 -2.82 27.37
CA ASN A 16 -2.93 -3.97 28.12
C ASN A 16 -4.06 -4.88 28.63
N THR A 17 -5.32 -4.50 28.40
CA THR A 17 -6.51 -5.21 28.92
C THR A 17 -7.23 -6.01 27.85
N ILE A 18 -6.99 -5.71 26.58
CA ILE A 18 -7.63 -6.40 25.46
C ILE A 18 -7.20 -7.88 25.41
N LYS A 19 -8.17 -8.75 25.20
CA LYS A 19 -7.87 -10.17 25.00
C LYS A 19 -7.24 -10.38 23.62
N PRO A 20 -6.20 -11.21 23.47
CA PRO A 20 -5.52 -11.45 22.19
C PRO A 20 -6.47 -11.87 21.06
N MET A 21 -7.54 -12.57 21.35
CA MET A 21 -8.54 -13.00 20.36
C MET A 21 -9.42 -11.86 19.83
N LEU A 22 -9.53 -10.74 20.57
CA LEU A 22 -10.33 -9.57 20.14
C LEU A 22 -9.47 -8.53 19.42
N PHE A 23 -8.18 -8.55 19.65
CA PHE A 23 -7.25 -7.58 19.05
C PHE A 23 -7.23 -7.61 17.50
N PRO A 24 -7.31 -8.77 16.82
CA PRO A 24 -7.40 -8.81 15.35
C PRO A 24 -8.56 -8.00 14.77
N SER A 25 -9.71 -7.97 15.43
CA SER A 25 -10.86 -7.19 14.98
C SER A 25 -10.58 -5.68 15.01
N VAL A 26 -9.88 -5.21 16.05
CA VAL A 26 -9.46 -3.80 16.16
C VAL A 26 -8.46 -3.46 15.05
N ILE A 27 -7.47 -4.32 14.84
CA ILE A 27 -6.48 -4.14 13.75
C ILE A 27 -7.18 -4.08 12.38
N TYR A 28 -8.12 -4.99 12.14
CA TYR A 28 -8.87 -5.08 10.90
C TYR A 28 -9.65 -3.79 10.61
N GLU A 29 -10.40 -3.27 11.58
CA GLU A 29 -11.16 -2.04 11.44
C GLU A 29 -10.25 -0.81 11.18
N VAL A 30 -9.16 -0.71 11.92
CA VAL A 30 -8.16 0.36 11.71
C VAL A 30 -7.54 0.25 10.32
N ALA A 31 -7.10 -0.93 9.90
CA ALA A 31 -6.48 -1.12 8.59
C ALA A 31 -7.46 -0.81 7.43
N ARG A 32 -8.74 -1.14 7.58
CA ARG A 32 -9.77 -0.76 6.61
C ARG A 32 -9.97 0.74 6.54
N SER A 33 -9.97 1.44 7.67
CA SER A 33 -10.10 2.91 7.70
C SER A 33 -8.93 3.62 7.03
N TYR A 34 -7.77 2.97 6.96
CA TYR A 34 -6.57 3.43 6.25
C TYR A 34 -6.41 2.80 4.86
N ASN A 35 -7.50 2.61 4.15
CA ASN A 35 -7.53 2.13 2.77
C ASN A 35 -6.88 0.74 2.59
N GLN A 36 -7.28 -0.23 3.40
CA GLN A 36 -6.74 -1.59 3.35
C GLN A 36 -5.22 -1.61 3.57
N ALA A 37 -4.76 -0.92 4.60
CA ALA A 37 -3.34 -0.77 4.91
C ALA A 37 -2.61 -2.12 5.02
N PHE A 38 -1.34 -2.17 4.61
CA PHE A 38 -0.52 -3.36 4.85
C PHE A 38 -0.29 -3.57 6.35
N ILE A 39 -0.46 -4.80 6.80
CA ILE A 39 -0.25 -5.21 8.18
C ILE A 39 1.01 -6.08 8.26
N LEU A 40 1.91 -5.76 9.16
CA LEU A 40 3.03 -6.62 9.53
C LEU A 40 2.92 -6.98 11.02
N CYS A 41 2.65 -8.25 11.30
CA CYS A 41 2.59 -8.76 12.67
C CYS A 41 3.99 -9.23 13.14
N GLU A 42 4.30 -8.98 14.40
CA GLU A 42 5.35 -9.71 15.09
C GLU A 42 4.76 -11.07 15.55
N VAL A 43 5.35 -12.18 15.06
CA VAL A 43 4.81 -13.52 15.29
C VAL A 43 5.54 -14.28 16.42
N ASN A 44 6.02 -13.54 17.39
CA ASN A 44 6.49 -14.14 18.64
C ASN A 44 5.29 -14.40 19.56
N ASP A 45 5.28 -15.53 20.21
CA ASP A 45 4.26 -15.93 21.20
C ASP A 45 2.81 -15.70 20.70
N VAL A 46 2.10 -14.76 21.29
CA VAL A 46 0.68 -14.46 21.02
C VAL A 46 0.46 -13.85 19.62
N GLY A 47 1.48 -13.22 19.04
CA GLY A 47 1.36 -12.56 17.74
C GLY A 47 1.05 -13.51 16.59
N ASP A 48 1.51 -14.76 16.66
CA ASP A 48 1.17 -15.78 15.67
C ASP A 48 -0.33 -16.10 15.64
N GLN A 49 -0.99 -16.12 16.81
CA GLN A 49 -2.44 -16.29 16.90
C GLN A 49 -3.19 -15.09 16.29
N VAL A 50 -2.74 -13.86 16.58
CA VAL A 50 -3.34 -12.64 16.02
C VAL A 50 -3.22 -12.64 14.49
N ALA A 51 -2.05 -12.97 13.96
CA ALA A 51 -1.81 -13.05 12.53
C ALA A 51 -2.66 -14.16 11.86
N SER A 52 -2.81 -15.31 12.51
CA SER A 52 -3.64 -16.40 12.02
C SER A 52 -5.12 -16.02 11.94
N ILE A 53 -5.67 -15.35 12.93
CA ILE A 53 -7.06 -14.87 12.91
C ILE A 53 -7.25 -13.82 11.79
N LEU A 54 -6.30 -12.89 11.63
CA LEU A 54 -6.35 -11.91 10.52
C LEU A 54 -6.37 -12.59 9.15
N GLN A 55 -5.55 -13.62 8.96
CA GLN A 55 -5.41 -14.29 7.67
C GLN A 55 -6.58 -15.24 7.39
N TYR A 56 -6.97 -16.10 8.34
CA TYR A 56 -7.88 -17.21 8.09
C TYR A 56 -9.32 -16.92 8.49
N ASP A 57 -9.56 -16.18 9.57
CA ASP A 57 -10.91 -15.89 10.05
C ASP A 57 -11.45 -14.59 9.46
N LEU A 58 -10.62 -13.56 9.34
CA LEU A 58 -10.99 -12.25 8.79
C LEU A 58 -10.60 -12.09 7.31
N GLU A 59 -9.90 -13.06 6.73
CA GLU A 59 -9.48 -13.11 5.31
C GLU A 59 -8.81 -11.80 4.83
N TYR A 60 -7.98 -11.20 5.71
CA TYR A 60 -7.33 -9.94 5.39
C TYR A 60 -6.21 -10.14 4.36
N GLN A 61 -6.35 -9.55 3.17
CA GLN A 61 -5.48 -9.83 2.04
C GLN A 61 -4.11 -9.14 2.11
N ASN A 62 -4.02 -7.98 2.78
CA ASN A 62 -2.80 -7.17 2.84
C ASN A 62 -1.94 -7.48 4.09
N LEU A 63 -1.93 -8.74 4.50
CA LEU A 63 -1.04 -9.23 5.55
C LEU A 63 0.32 -9.57 4.94
N LEU A 64 1.39 -8.93 5.44
CA LEU A 64 2.75 -9.17 4.98
C LEU A 64 3.30 -10.48 5.56
N MET A 65 3.82 -11.32 4.70
CA MET A 65 4.41 -12.61 5.06
C MET A 65 5.93 -12.52 5.00
N CYS A 66 6.60 -13.28 5.87
CA CYS A 66 8.04 -13.41 5.87
C CYS A 66 8.47 -14.84 5.57
N SER A 67 9.59 -14.98 4.87
CA SER A 67 10.24 -16.26 4.62
C SER A 67 11.69 -16.24 5.09
N MET A 68 12.22 -17.40 5.44
CA MET A 68 13.64 -17.56 5.83
C MET A 68 14.47 -17.84 4.58
N ARG A 69 15.39 -16.96 4.25
CA ARG A 69 16.29 -17.12 3.08
C ARG A 69 17.72 -17.33 3.50
N GLY A 70 18.04 -18.53 3.97
CA GLY A 70 19.40 -18.95 4.28
C GLY A 70 20.16 -17.94 5.16
N ARG A 71 21.32 -17.46 4.68
CA ARG A 71 22.16 -16.49 5.40
C ARG A 71 21.60 -15.07 5.42
N ALA A 72 20.70 -14.72 4.50
CA ALA A 72 20.07 -13.39 4.46
C ALA A 72 19.05 -13.18 5.60
N GLY A 73 18.67 -14.23 6.30
CA GLY A 73 17.72 -14.17 7.40
C GLY A 73 16.27 -14.07 6.89
N GLN A 74 15.45 -13.31 7.60
CA GLN A 74 14.06 -13.09 7.23
C GLN A 74 13.94 -12.02 6.15
N ILE A 75 13.11 -12.28 5.14
CA ILE A 75 12.74 -11.33 4.10
C ILE A 75 11.23 -11.32 3.94
N VAL A 76 10.68 -10.15 3.63
CA VAL A 76 9.27 -9.98 3.32
C VAL A 76 9.02 -10.41 1.87
N GLY A 77 7.88 -11.09 1.60
CA GLY A 77 7.50 -11.53 0.27
C GLY A 77 6.07 -12.07 0.22
N GLN A 78 5.62 -12.44 -0.97
CA GLN A 78 4.24 -12.91 -1.22
C GLN A 78 3.98 -14.40 -0.91
N GLY A 79 4.88 -15.11 -0.27
CA GLY A 79 4.64 -16.51 0.10
C GLY A 79 4.69 -17.56 -1.01
N PHE A 80 4.88 -17.19 -2.28
CA PHE A 80 4.83 -18.12 -3.43
C PHE A 80 6.14 -18.88 -3.69
N SER A 81 7.17 -18.69 -2.88
CA SER A 81 8.53 -19.19 -3.17
C SER A 81 8.79 -20.64 -2.75
N GLY A 82 7.80 -21.46 -2.42
CA GLY A 82 8.02 -22.85 -1.96
C GLY A 82 8.80 -22.99 -0.66
N GLN A 83 9.18 -21.89 -0.03
CA GLN A 83 9.86 -21.83 1.26
C GLN A 83 8.83 -21.72 2.39
N LYS A 84 9.24 -22.16 3.60
CA LYS A 84 8.39 -22.06 4.78
C LYS A 84 8.13 -20.57 5.09
N THR A 85 6.93 -20.12 4.79
CA THR A 85 6.46 -18.75 5.07
C THR A 85 5.78 -18.71 6.42
N GLN A 86 5.85 -17.55 7.09
CA GLN A 86 5.13 -17.24 8.33
C GLN A 86 4.34 -15.94 8.15
N LEU A 87 3.24 -15.81 8.88
CA LEU A 87 2.29 -14.69 8.75
C LEU A 87 2.76 -13.42 9.47
N GLY A 88 3.99 -13.01 9.20
CA GLY A 88 4.60 -11.85 9.84
C GLY A 88 6.09 -12.04 10.08
N VAL A 89 6.67 -11.17 10.88
CA VAL A 89 8.11 -11.16 11.21
C VAL A 89 8.35 -11.78 12.57
N LYS A 90 9.31 -12.69 12.66
CA LYS A 90 9.79 -13.18 13.94
C LYS A 90 10.91 -12.27 14.44
N MET A 91 10.73 -11.68 15.63
CA MET A 91 11.77 -10.87 16.24
C MET A 91 12.99 -11.72 16.57
N SER A 92 14.02 -11.54 15.79
CA SER A 92 15.34 -12.16 15.98
C SER A 92 16.37 -11.08 16.32
N LYS A 93 17.51 -11.49 16.87
CA LYS A 93 18.63 -10.56 17.15
C LYS A 93 19.04 -9.76 15.90
N THR A 94 18.99 -10.39 14.73
CA THR A 94 19.34 -9.76 13.47
C THR A 94 18.28 -8.72 13.05
N VAL A 95 17.00 -9.05 13.11
CA VAL A 95 15.89 -8.13 12.80
C VAL A 95 15.93 -6.93 13.74
N LYS A 96 16.06 -7.17 15.05
CA LYS A 96 16.16 -6.12 16.06
C LYS A 96 17.36 -5.21 15.81
N LYS A 97 18.53 -5.76 15.55
CA LYS A 97 19.74 -4.98 15.28
C LYS A 97 19.63 -4.13 14.01
N VAL A 98 19.23 -4.74 12.90
CA VAL A 98 19.10 -4.04 11.62
C VAL A 98 18.00 -2.99 11.70
N GLY A 99 16.84 -3.33 12.28
CA GLY A 99 15.74 -2.39 12.46
C GLY A 99 16.11 -1.19 13.34
N SER A 100 16.82 -1.43 14.46
CA SER A 100 17.26 -0.33 15.35
C SER A 100 18.29 0.60 14.67
N LEU A 101 19.21 0.06 13.88
CA LEU A 101 20.16 0.88 13.12
C LEU A 101 19.46 1.71 12.05
N ASN A 102 18.54 1.09 11.31
CA ASN A 102 17.75 1.79 10.30
C ASN A 102 16.83 2.86 10.94
N LEU A 103 16.21 2.56 12.08
CA LEU A 103 15.39 3.53 12.82
C LEU A 103 16.22 4.76 13.21
N LYS A 104 17.42 4.54 13.74
CA LYS A 104 18.34 5.61 14.06
C LYS A 104 18.64 6.48 12.83
N THR A 105 19.00 5.86 11.71
CA THR A 105 19.27 6.58 10.45
C THR A 105 18.05 7.36 9.97
N MET A 106 16.84 6.79 10.04
CA MET A 106 15.61 7.47 9.64
C MET A 106 15.30 8.69 10.51
N ILE A 107 15.62 8.64 11.80
CA ILE A 107 15.46 9.77 12.72
C ILE A 107 16.53 10.85 12.43
N GLU A 108 17.80 10.47 12.28
CA GLU A 108 18.91 11.38 12.01
C GLU A 108 18.78 12.12 10.66
N GLU A 109 18.13 11.48 9.68
CA GLU A 109 17.88 12.04 8.34
C GLU A 109 16.52 12.73 8.21
N ASP A 110 15.79 12.95 9.29
CA ASP A 110 14.44 13.53 9.31
C ASP A 110 13.44 12.80 8.39
N LYS A 111 13.65 11.50 8.17
CA LYS A 111 12.79 10.67 7.34
C LYS A 111 11.60 10.07 8.08
N LEU A 112 11.60 10.09 9.40
CA LEU A 112 10.51 9.59 10.24
C LEU A 112 9.95 10.71 11.12
N MET A 113 8.70 11.06 10.88
CA MET A 113 7.98 12.07 11.65
C MET A 113 7.01 11.43 12.65
N PHE A 114 7.10 11.81 13.90
CA PHE A 114 6.16 11.45 14.97
C PHE A 114 6.05 12.61 15.97
N CYS A 115 4.85 12.77 16.54
CA CYS A 115 4.54 13.86 17.49
C CYS A 115 3.86 13.31 18.76
N ASP A 116 4.06 12.04 19.07
CA ASP A 116 3.43 11.37 20.21
C ASP A 116 4.40 11.32 21.39
N TYR A 117 3.90 11.73 22.56
CA TYR A 117 4.72 11.78 23.77
C TYR A 117 5.19 10.40 24.25
N ASP A 118 4.34 9.37 24.19
CA ASP A 118 4.72 8.04 24.68
C ASP A 118 5.79 7.41 23.79
N ILE A 119 5.69 7.62 22.48
CA ILE A 119 6.71 7.16 21.52
C ILE A 119 8.05 7.85 21.83
N ILE A 120 8.05 9.17 22.04
CA ILE A 120 9.26 9.94 22.36
C ILE A 120 9.84 9.44 23.67
N SER A 121 9.00 9.24 24.69
CA SER A 121 9.41 8.73 26.01
C SER A 121 10.09 7.36 25.90
N GLU A 122 9.51 6.41 25.18
CA GLU A 122 10.12 5.08 25.00
C GLU A 122 11.43 5.14 24.20
N LEU A 123 11.48 5.99 23.16
CA LEU A 123 12.72 6.19 22.40
C LEU A 123 13.86 6.81 23.21
N THR A 124 13.56 7.70 24.16
CA THR A 124 14.60 8.29 25.03
C THR A 124 15.21 7.30 26.03
N THR A 125 14.46 6.26 26.41
CA THR A 125 14.90 5.19 27.30
C THR A 125 15.40 3.94 26.57
N PHE A 126 15.36 3.96 25.22
CA PHE A 126 15.78 2.84 24.39
C PHE A 126 17.29 2.87 24.15
N ILE A 127 18.01 2.02 24.84
CA ILE A 127 19.49 2.01 24.89
C ILE A 127 20.12 0.80 24.20
N SER A 128 21.35 0.96 23.78
CA SER A 128 22.19 -0.15 23.29
C SER A 128 22.85 -0.86 24.47
N LYS A 129 22.57 -2.15 24.64
CA LYS A 129 23.14 -2.99 25.72
C LYS A 129 23.84 -4.19 25.11
N SER A 130 25.15 -4.24 25.22
CA SER A 130 26.01 -5.29 24.65
C SER A 130 25.80 -5.47 23.12
N ASN A 131 25.05 -6.47 22.71
CA ASN A 131 24.74 -6.79 21.30
C ASN A 131 23.26 -6.63 20.95
N SER A 132 22.47 -5.96 21.79
CA SER A 132 21.04 -5.75 21.62
C SER A 132 20.65 -4.32 21.92
N PHE A 133 19.39 -3.98 21.64
CA PHE A 133 18.76 -2.72 22.00
C PHE A 133 17.56 -3.04 22.86
N GLU A 134 17.39 -2.37 23.97
CA GLU A 134 16.27 -2.60 24.90
C GLU A 134 15.98 -1.33 25.70
N ALA A 135 14.80 -1.24 26.32
CA ALA A 135 14.52 -0.17 27.25
C ALA A 135 15.41 -0.26 28.50
N GLU A 136 15.64 0.88 29.15
CA GLU A 136 16.24 0.92 30.48
C GLU A 136 15.40 0.13 31.49
N GLU A 137 16.05 -0.31 32.57
CA GLU A 137 15.36 -1.10 33.59
C GLU A 137 14.17 -0.36 34.19
N GLY A 138 13.00 -0.99 34.14
CA GLY A 138 11.74 -0.39 34.59
C GLY A 138 10.99 0.44 33.53
N CYS A 139 11.51 0.56 32.32
CA CYS A 139 10.86 1.21 31.19
C CYS A 139 10.31 0.19 30.17
N ASN A 140 9.36 0.62 29.35
CA ASN A 140 8.78 -0.18 28.27
C ASN A 140 9.41 0.20 26.92
N ASP A 141 9.43 -0.74 25.97
CA ASP A 141 9.91 -0.53 24.61
C ASP A 141 8.91 -0.97 23.52
N ASP A 142 7.64 -1.16 23.88
CA ASP A 142 6.62 -1.72 22.98
C ASP A 142 6.42 -0.85 21.72
N LEU A 143 6.25 0.46 21.88
CA LEU A 143 6.09 1.39 20.77
C LEU A 143 7.40 1.61 20.00
N ALA A 144 8.53 1.66 20.71
CA ALA A 144 9.85 1.71 20.09
C ALA A 144 10.10 0.46 19.24
N MET A 145 9.69 -0.72 19.70
CA MET A 145 9.81 -1.98 18.95
C MET A 145 8.91 -1.99 17.70
N CYS A 146 7.72 -1.40 17.75
CA CYS A 146 6.90 -1.23 16.54
C CYS A 146 7.64 -0.38 15.48
N LEU A 147 8.31 0.69 15.89
CA LEU A 147 9.13 1.51 14.99
C LEU A 147 10.37 0.78 14.48
N VAL A 148 10.99 -0.06 15.30
CA VAL A 148 12.12 -0.93 14.89
C VAL A 148 11.69 -1.91 13.81
N ILE A 149 10.54 -2.56 13.97
CA ILE A 149 9.97 -3.47 12.96
C ILE A 149 9.63 -2.71 11.68
N TYR A 150 9.06 -1.53 11.80
CA TYR A 150 8.75 -0.67 10.67
C TYR A 150 10.02 -0.25 9.91
N ALA A 151 11.05 0.21 10.61
CA ALA A 151 12.33 0.59 10.00
C ALA A 151 13.05 -0.61 9.33
N TRP A 152 12.89 -1.81 9.88
CA TRP A 152 13.35 -3.03 9.23
C TRP A 152 12.56 -3.32 7.96
N LEU A 153 11.23 -3.14 7.97
CA LEU A 153 10.34 -3.35 6.82
C LEU A 153 10.67 -2.40 5.65
N VAL A 154 10.86 -1.11 5.94
CA VAL A 154 11.17 -0.09 4.92
C VAL A 154 12.46 -0.40 4.16
N ALA A 155 13.41 -1.07 4.80
CA ALA A 155 14.67 -1.49 4.18
C ALA A 155 14.52 -2.70 3.23
N GLN A 156 13.38 -3.43 3.28
CA GLN A 156 13.14 -4.60 2.43
C GLN A 156 12.83 -4.20 0.99
N ASP A 157 13.46 -4.89 0.04
CA ASP A 157 13.26 -4.59 -1.39
C ASP A 157 11.81 -4.78 -1.83
N TYR A 158 11.15 -5.83 -1.35
CA TYR A 158 9.74 -6.07 -1.62
C TYR A 158 8.83 -4.91 -1.19
N PHE A 159 9.08 -4.31 -0.03
CA PHE A 159 8.31 -3.17 0.44
C PHE A 159 8.55 -1.92 -0.41
N LYS A 160 9.79 -1.70 -0.84
CA LYS A 160 10.13 -0.60 -1.76
C LYS A 160 9.42 -0.76 -3.10
N GLU A 161 9.42 -1.97 -3.66
CA GLU A 161 8.71 -2.27 -4.91
C GLU A 161 7.20 -2.05 -4.80
N LEU A 162 6.57 -2.50 -3.70
CA LEU A 162 5.15 -2.25 -3.43
C LEU A 162 4.82 -0.76 -3.38
N THR A 163 5.62 0.01 -2.66
CA THR A 163 5.42 1.45 -2.51
C THR A 163 5.59 2.18 -3.84
N ASP A 164 6.57 1.78 -4.65
CA ASP A 164 6.79 2.35 -5.97
C ASP A 164 5.65 2.02 -6.95
N GLN A 165 5.08 0.82 -6.89
CA GLN A 165 3.93 0.43 -7.71
C GLN A 165 2.68 1.24 -7.33
N ASP A 166 2.40 1.40 -6.05
CA ASP A 166 1.27 2.18 -5.56
C ASP A 166 1.39 3.66 -5.95
N ILE A 167 2.59 4.22 -5.88
CA ILE A 167 2.85 5.60 -6.32
C ILE A 167 2.59 5.75 -7.82
N ARG A 168 3.09 4.81 -8.63
CA ARG A 168 2.87 4.84 -10.09
C ARG A 168 1.39 4.71 -10.44
N LYS A 169 0.66 3.83 -9.76
CA LYS A 169 -0.77 3.65 -9.96
C LYS A 169 -1.55 4.93 -9.64
N ARG A 170 -1.27 5.57 -8.49
CA ARG A 170 -1.88 6.86 -8.13
C ARG A 170 -1.57 7.95 -9.12
N LEU A 171 -0.31 8.09 -9.55
CA LEU A 171 0.07 9.08 -10.57
C LEU A 171 -0.66 8.84 -11.90
N TYR A 172 -0.83 7.59 -12.29
CA TYR A 172 -1.59 7.25 -13.49
C TYR A 172 -3.08 7.60 -13.35
N GLU A 173 -3.70 7.27 -12.20
CA GLU A 173 -5.09 7.61 -11.89
C GLU A 173 -5.30 9.13 -11.83
N ASP A 174 -4.38 9.88 -11.23
CA ASP A 174 -4.42 11.35 -11.19
C ASP A 174 -4.29 11.95 -12.58
N GLN A 175 -3.38 11.46 -13.42
CA GLN A 175 -3.25 11.90 -14.81
C GLN A 175 -4.50 11.58 -15.62
N LYS A 176 -5.08 10.40 -15.45
CA LYS A 176 -6.33 10.02 -16.11
C LYS A 176 -7.49 10.94 -15.72
N ASN A 177 -7.64 11.21 -14.42
CA ASN A 177 -8.67 12.13 -13.91
C ASN A 177 -8.46 13.56 -14.42
N GLN A 178 -7.23 14.04 -14.53
CA GLN A 178 -6.93 15.34 -15.14
C GLN A 178 -7.32 15.36 -16.62
N ILE A 179 -6.95 14.35 -17.38
CA ILE A 179 -7.35 14.24 -18.79
C ILE A 179 -8.88 14.21 -18.93
N GLU A 180 -9.58 13.45 -18.08
CA GLU A 180 -11.04 13.40 -18.07
C GLU A 180 -11.69 14.76 -17.71
N GLN A 181 -11.06 15.54 -16.81
CA GLN A 181 -11.51 16.89 -16.45
C GLN A 181 -11.20 17.92 -17.55
N ASP A 182 -10.06 17.79 -18.20
CA ASP A 182 -9.62 18.68 -19.29
C ASP A 182 -10.31 18.33 -20.63
N MET A 183 -10.85 17.13 -20.77
CA MET A 183 -11.73 16.79 -21.88
C MET A 183 -13.04 17.57 -21.67
N ALA A 184 -13.08 18.76 -22.29
CA ALA A 184 -14.35 19.49 -22.43
C ALA A 184 -15.42 18.52 -22.95
N PRO A 185 -16.62 18.49 -22.36
CA PRO A 185 -17.67 17.67 -22.91
C PRO A 185 -17.85 18.12 -24.37
N PHE A 186 -17.45 17.26 -25.30
CA PHE A 186 -17.82 17.42 -26.69
C PHE A 186 -19.34 17.23 -26.74
N GLY A 187 -20.04 18.29 -26.37
CA GLY A 187 -21.46 18.40 -26.65
C GLY A 187 -21.56 18.57 -28.17
N PHE A 188 -22.06 17.57 -28.86
CA PHE A 188 -22.62 17.80 -30.16
C PHE A 188 -23.73 18.83 -29.97
N ILE A 189 -23.48 20.08 -30.35
CA ILE A 189 -24.53 21.07 -30.48
C ILE A 189 -25.32 20.63 -31.71
N ASP A 190 -26.39 19.88 -31.49
CA ASP A 190 -27.38 19.62 -32.49
C ASP A 190 -28.17 20.95 -32.64
N ASP A 191 -28.00 21.62 -33.76
CA ASP A 191 -28.72 22.85 -34.11
C ASP A 191 -30.16 22.58 -34.54
N GLY A 192 -30.64 21.32 -34.41
CA GLY A 192 -31.98 20.91 -34.77
C GLY A 192 -32.24 20.92 -36.29
N LEU A 193 -31.24 21.20 -37.08
CA LEU A 193 -31.30 21.04 -38.53
C LEU A 193 -30.87 19.62 -38.88
N ASP A 194 -31.77 18.88 -39.45
CA ASP A 194 -31.66 17.46 -39.81
C ASP A 194 -30.59 17.21 -40.91
N SER A 195 -29.37 17.73 -40.70
CA SER A 195 -28.26 17.47 -41.62
C SER A 195 -27.62 16.13 -41.23
N SER A 196 -28.05 15.08 -41.88
CA SER A 196 -27.51 13.73 -41.72
C SER A 196 -26.09 13.59 -42.20
N SER A 197 -25.42 14.66 -42.58
CA SER A 197 -24.01 14.61 -43.02
C SER A 197 -23.28 15.93 -42.78
N PHE A 198 -22.02 15.85 -42.40
CA PHE A 198 -21.10 16.98 -42.33
C PHE A 198 -19.82 16.69 -43.16
N VAL A 199 -19.14 17.73 -43.59
CA VAL A 199 -17.86 17.65 -44.31
C VAL A 199 -16.75 18.16 -43.41
N ASP A 200 -15.71 17.38 -43.20
CA ASP A 200 -14.57 17.80 -42.39
C ASP A 200 -13.66 18.80 -43.09
N SER A 201 -12.61 19.26 -42.41
CA SER A 201 -11.67 20.23 -42.94
C SER A 201 -10.79 19.68 -44.07
N GLU A 202 -10.77 18.38 -44.30
CA GLU A 202 -10.03 17.69 -45.38
C GLU A 202 -10.94 17.42 -46.60
N GLY A 203 -12.25 17.71 -46.47
CA GLY A 203 -13.21 17.58 -47.55
C GLY A 203 -13.97 16.26 -47.56
N ASP A 204 -13.76 15.42 -46.55
CA ASP A 204 -14.44 14.12 -46.42
C ASP A 204 -15.84 14.32 -45.85
N ARG A 205 -16.82 13.61 -46.41
CA ARG A 205 -18.21 13.68 -46.00
C ARG A 205 -18.57 12.53 -45.04
N TRP A 206 -18.95 12.88 -43.85
CA TRP A 206 -19.43 11.98 -42.82
C TRP A 206 -20.94 11.99 -42.74
N SER A 207 -21.59 10.83 -42.64
CA SER A 207 -23.04 10.71 -42.44
C SER A 207 -23.37 10.03 -41.14
N VAL A 208 -24.39 10.52 -40.42
CA VAL A 208 -24.88 9.87 -39.21
C VAL A 208 -25.83 8.75 -39.60
N ALA A 209 -25.54 7.52 -39.21
CA ALA A 209 -26.43 6.39 -39.42
C ALA A 209 -27.70 6.55 -38.53
N LYS A 210 -28.87 6.58 -39.14
CA LYS A 210 -30.12 6.52 -38.40
C LYS A 210 -30.45 5.08 -38.08
N ASN A 211 -30.66 4.76 -36.80
CA ASN A 211 -31.23 3.48 -36.40
C ASN A 211 -32.70 3.45 -36.84
N ASP A 212 -33.05 2.44 -37.60
CA ASP A 212 -34.44 2.15 -37.89
C ASP A 212 -35.19 1.57 -36.66
N GLU A 213 -36.50 1.56 -36.70
CA GLU A 213 -37.38 1.17 -35.59
C GLU A 213 -37.18 -0.29 -35.11
N TYR A 214 -36.34 -1.08 -35.78
CA TYR A 214 -36.03 -2.48 -35.48
C TYR A 214 -34.57 -2.71 -35.05
N GLY A 215 -33.78 -1.66 -34.83
CA GLY A 215 -32.41 -1.78 -34.31
C GLY A 215 -31.37 -2.36 -35.31
N THR A 216 -31.75 -2.42 -36.59
CA THR A 216 -30.81 -2.74 -37.67
C THR A 216 -30.25 -1.43 -38.23
N THR A 217 -28.96 -1.27 -38.19
CA THR A 217 -28.26 -0.16 -38.87
C THR A 217 -28.45 -0.29 -40.38
N ALA A 218 -29.32 0.55 -40.96
CA ALA A 218 -29.39 0.70 -42.39
C ALA A 218 -28.17 1.48 -42.86
N GLY A 219 -27.17 0.80 -43.26
CA GLY A 219 -25.90 1.37 -43.73
C GLY A 219 -24.74 0.53 -43.22
N GLY A 220 -24.48 -0.60 -43.88
CA GLY A 220 -23.28 -1.35 -43.65
C GLY A 220 -22.10 -0.43 -43.85
N MET A 221 -21.29 -0.22 -42.82
CA MET A 221 -19.90 0.18 -43.02
C MET A 221 -19.20 -1.03 -43.63
N ASP A 222 -19.20 -1.13 -44.94
CA ASP A 222 -18.22 -1.92 -45.67
C ASP A 222 -16.85 -1.27 -45.46
N TYR A 223 -16.20 -1.60 -44.37
CA TYR A 223 -14.76 -1.43 -44.29
C TYR A 223 -14.13 -2.41 -45.24
N MET A 224 -14.03 -2.03 -46.48
CA MET A 224 -13.07 -2.65 -47.38
C MET A 224 -11.68 -2.47 -46.82
N TRP A 225 -11.19 -3.47 -46.15
CA TRP A 225 -9.77 -3.75 -46.08
C TRP A 225 -9.33 -4.21 -47.48
N ASN A 226 -8.97 -3.28 -48.30
CA ASN A 226 -8.19 -3.57 -49.51
C ASN A 226 -6.79 -3.03 -49.32
N SER A 227 -5.92 -4.02 -49.10
CA SER A 227 -4.59 -4.20 -49.66
C SER A 227 -3.65 -2.97 -49.70
N TRP A 228 -2.61 -3.01 -48.88
CA TRP A 228 -1.23 -3.27 -49.38
C TRP A 228 -0.36 -3.77 -48.27
#